data_07a0b29e5e85ddc219067b6cc151ea50
#
_entry.id   07a0b29e5e85ddc219067b6cc151ea50
#
_cell.length_a   1.000
_cell.length_b   1.000
_cell.length_c   1.000
_cell.angle_alpha   90.00
_cell.angle_beta   90.00
_cell.angle_gamma   90.00
#
_symmetry.space_group_name_H-M   'P 1'
#
loop_
_entity.id
_entity.type
_entity.pdbx_description
1 polymer ?
#
loop_
_entity_poly.entity_id
_entity_poly.type
_entity_poly.pdbx_seq_one_letter_code
_entity_poly.pdbx_strand_id
1 'polypeptide(L)'
;AGIGVIVSPPPEIQIRYNGYVLNKKHLWIDDYWIPGHTRHMVGSTANRAGGSGDAAYESHNHPIDNDERLTDTWKVGDKVLLLPVTGDDNKTTKQYIVGMKLRRLDGND
;
A
#
# COMPACT_ATOMS: atom_id res chain seq x y z
N ALA A 1 9.12 -9.77 -15.62
CA ALA A 1 8.74 -8.59 -14.86
C ALA A 1 8.34 -7.48 -15.81
N GLY A 2 7.43 -6.65 -15.38
CA GLY A 2 6.97 -5.54 -16.21
C GLY A 2 6.26 -4.49 -15.38
N ILE A 3 5.75 -3.48 -16.06
CA ILE A 3 5.08 -2.37 -15.42
C ILE A 3 3.61 -2.37 -15.85
N GLY A 4 2.74 -2.42 -14.87
CA GLY A 4 1.30 -2.32 -15.09
C GLY A 4 0.78 -0.97 -14.64
N VAL A 5 -0.43 -0.65 -15.10
CA VAL A 5 -1.08 0.61 -14.76
C VAL A 5 -2.38 0.29 -14.03
N ILE A 6 -2.57 0.90 -12.89
CA ILE A 6 -3.78 0.70 -12.10
C ILE A 6 -4.98 1.28 -12.85
N VAL A 7 -5.94 0.44 -13.12
CA VAL A 7 -7.21 0.83 -13.73
C VAL A 7 -8.28 0.98 -12.66
N SER A 8 -8.22 0.13 -11.65
CA SER A 8 -9.14 0.18 -10.53
C SER A 8 -8.37 -0.18 -9.27
N PRO A 9 -8.49 0.57 -8.18
CA PRO A 9 -7.73 0.32 -6.96
C PRO A 9 -8.30 -0.86 -6.18
N PRO A 10 -7.49 -1.41 -5.25
CA PRO A 10 -8.01 -2.45 -4.34
C PRO A 10 -9.22 -1.94 -3.55
N PRO A 11 -10.12 -2.83 -3.11
CA PRO A 11 -10.00 -4.30 -3.20
C PRO A 11 -10.42 -4.87 -4.55
N GLU A 12 -11.16 -4.14 -5.36
CA GLU A 12 -11.57 -4.61 -6.67
C GLU A 12 -10.53 -4.19 -7.71
N ILE A 13 -9.33 -4.68 -7.53
CA ILE A 13 -8.17 -4.22 -8.28
C ILE A 13 -8.24 -4.67 -9.72
N GLN A 14 -7.86 -3.76 -10.62
CA GLN A 14 -7.64 -4.06 -12.04
C GLN A 14 -6.38 -3.36 -12.48
N ILE A 15 -5.57 -4.06 -13.24
CA ILE A 15 -4.30 -3.54 -13.74
C ILE A 15 -4.20 -3.84 -15.22
N ARG A 16 -3.89 -2.81 -16.01
CA ARG A 16 -3.62 -3.01 -17.43
C ARG A 16 -2.16 -3.36 -17.62
N TYR A 17 -1.93 -4.45 -18.33
CA TYR A 17 -0.58 -4.94 -18.54
C TYR A 17 -0.54 -5.68 -19.86
N ASN A 18 0.34 -5.24 -20.77
CA ASN A 18 0.53 -5.87 -22.07
C ASN A 18 -0.76 -6.05 -22.85
N GLY A 19 -1.62 -5.03 -22.81
CA GLY A 19 -2.86 -5.09 -23.55
C GLY A 19 -3.97 -5.88 -22.88
N TYR A 20 -3.72 -6.43 -21.72
CA TYR A 20 -4.72 -7.18 -20.98
C TYR A 20 -5.09 -6.42 -19.71
N VAL A 21 -6.26 -6.71 -19.19
CA VAL A 21 -6.67 -6.20 -17.88
C VAL A 21 -6.67 -7.37 -16.92
N LEU A 22 -5.82 -7.29 -15.93
CA LEU A 22 -5.71 -8.31 -14.89
C LEU A 22 -6.61 -7.89 -13.74
N ASN A 23 -7.32 -8.86 -13.16
CA ASN A 23 -8.20 -8.58 -12.04
C ASN A 23 -7.74 -9.40 -10.83
N LYS A 24 -8.54 -9.37 -9.77
CA LYS A 24 -8.14 -9.99 -8.52
C LYS A 24 -7.87 -11.50 -8.64
N LYS A 25 -8.36 -12.15 -9.67
CA LYS A 25 -8.09 -13.57 -9.87
C LYS A 25 -6.66 -13.83 -10.33
N HIS A 26 -6.01 -12.81 -10.86
CA HIS A 26 -4.66 -12.92 -11.41
C HIS A 26 -3.59 -12.34 -10.50
N LEU A 27 -3.98 -11.70 -9.40
CA LEU A 27 -3.06 -10.81 -8.70
C LEU A 27 -2.92 -11.19 -7.24
N TRP A 28 -1.68 -11.08 -6.76
CA TRP A 28 -1.33 -11.16 -5.36
C TRP A 28 -0.78 -9.80 -4.96
N ILE A 29 -1.25 -9.24 -3.86
CA ILE A 29 -0.73 -7.96 -3.41
C ILE A 29 -0.37 -8.05 -1.94
N ASP A 30 0.49 -7.13 -1.53
CA ASP A 30 0.80 -6.96 -0.13
C ASP A 30 -0.47 -6.52 0.59
N ASP A 31 -0.77 -7.18 1.68
CA ASP A 31 -1.96 -6.90 2.47
C ASP A 31 -2.02 -5.43 2.91
N TYR A 32 -0.86 -4.81 3.03
CA TYR A 32 -0.77 -3.40 3.40
C TYR A 32 -1.56 -2.50 2.44
N TRP A 33 -1.67 -2.88 1.17
CA TRP A 33 -2.29 -2.03 0.16
C TRP A 33 -3.79 -2.23 0.02
N ILE A 34 -4.36 -3.12 0.82
CA ILE A 34 -5.80 -3.29 0.87
C ILE A 34 -6.35 -2.26 1.84
N PRO A 35 -7.27 -1.38 1.40
CA PRO A 35 -7.81 -0.36 2.29
C PRO A 35 -8.45 -0.98 3.52
N GLY A 36 -8.25 -0.34 4.65
CA GLY A 36 -8.78 -0.85 5.90
C GLY A 36 -7.83 -1.79 6.63
N HIS A 37 -6.64 -2.01 6.07
CA HIS A 37 -5.61 -2.78 6.77
C HIS A 37 -5.33 -2.14 8.13
N THR A 38 -5.25 -2.95 9.17
CA THR A 38 -4.99 -2.45 10.52
C THR A 38 -3.60 -2.88 10.97
N ARG A 39 -3.01 -2.03 11.76
CA ARG A 39 -1.70 -2.28 12.32
C ARG A 39 -1.70 -1.89 13.78
N HIS A 40 -1.24 -2.78 14.62
CA HIS A 40 -1.15 -2.49 16.03
C HIS A 40 0.15 -1.73 16.32
N MET A 41 0.03 -0.62 17.04
CA MET A 41 1.16 0.18 17.40
C MET A 41 1.29 0.26 18.92
N VAL A 42 2.50 0.06 19.38
CA VAL A 42 2.83 0.19 20.80
C VAL A 42 4.05 1.10 20.89
N GLY A 43 3.96 2.08 21.75
CA GLY A 43 5.07 2.99 21.91
C GLY A 43 4.67 4.16 22.79
N SER A 44 5.44 5.22 22.72
CA SER A 44 5.11 6.43 23.44
C SER A 44 5.53 7.64 22.62
N THR A 45 4.81 8.72 22.82
CA THR A 45 5.17 9.98 22.19
C THR A 45 6.34 10.60 22.95
N ALA A 46 7.15 11.36 22.22
CA ALA A 46 8.26 12.05 22.85
C ALA A 46 7.72 13.18 23.74
N ASN A 47 8.46 13.44 24.80
CA ASN A 47 8.18 14.58 25.63
C ASN A 47 8.40 15.86 24.85
N ARG A 48 7.50 16.79 25.03
CA ARG A 48 7.64 18.11 24.45
C ARG A 48 7.50 19.14 25.55
N ALA A 49 8.49 19.98 25.66
CA ALA A 49 8.47 21.09 26.59
C ALA A 49 8.15 22.36 25.83
N GLY A 50 7.55 23.30 26.52
CA GLY A 50 7.26 24.58 25.91
C GLY A 50 5.84 24.65 25.38
N GLY A 51 5.57 25.70 24.64
CA GLY A 51 4.24 25.99 24.22
C GLY A 51 3.61 27.04 25.14
N SER A 52 2.36 27.30 24.91
CA SER A 52 1.63 28.30 25.74
C SER A 52 0.33 27.66 26.18
N GLY A 53 -0.06 28.02 27.37
CA GLY A 53 -1.26 27.48 27.98
C GLY A 53 -0.93 26.40 28.99
N ASP A 54 -1.86 26.13 29.85
CA ASP A 54 -1.59 25.27 30.99
C ASP A 54 -1.25 23.85 30.57
N ALA A 55 -2.03 23.29 29.67
CA ALA A 55 -1.81 21.92 29.27
C ALA A 55 -0.56 21.78 28.43
N ALA A 56 -0.15 22.84 27.74
CA ALA A 56 0.99 22.78 26.87
C ALA A 56 2.31 22.77 27.62
N TYR A 57 2.30 23.18 28.85
CA TYR A 57 3.52 23.20 29.65
C TYR A 57 3.87 21.86 30.22
N GLU A 58 2.93 20.98 30.25
CA GLU A 58 3.22 19.69 30.82
C GLU A 58 3.99 18.86 29.79
N SER A 59 5.15 18.42 30.23
CA SER A 59 5.97 17.55 29.43
C SER A 59 5.69 16.14 29.88
N HIS A 60 5.06 15.37 29.02
CA HIS A 60 4.74 14.01 29.40
C HIS A 60 4.71 13.10 28.18
N ASN A 61 4.92 11.85 28.44
CA ASN A 61 4.83 10.80 27.45
C ASN A 61 3.43 10.22 27.48
N HIS A 62 2.92 9.94 26.30
CA HIS A 62 1.64 9.24 26.18
C HIS A 62 1.90 7.89 25.54
N PRO A 63 1.59 6.80 26.21
CA PRO A 63 1.75 5.50 25.59
C PRO A 63 0.81 5.37 24.40
N ILE A 64 1.30 4.72 23.38
CA ILE A 64 0.52 4.40 22.20
C ILE A 64 0.35 2.90 22.19
N ASP A 65 -0.89 2.46 22.28
CA ASP A 65 -1.22 1.04 22.28
C ASP A 65 -2.60 0.90 21.67
N ASN A 66 -2.65 1.02 20.37
CA ASN A 66 -3.91 0.98 19.66
C ASN A 66 -3.69 0.44 18.25
N ASP A 67 -4.78 0.07 17.62
CA ASP A 67 -4.76 -0.34 16.23
C ASP A 67 -4.96 0.87 15.33
N GLU A 68 -4.18 0.93 14.29
CA GLU A 68 -4.35 1.93 13.24
C GLU A 68 -4.97 1.26 12.03
N ARG A 69 -5.93 1.94 11.44
CA ARG A 69 -6.54 1.49 10.20
C ARG A 69 -5.98 2.33 9.07
N LEU A 70 -5.34 1.66 8.13
CA LEU A 70 -4.70 2.31 7.00
C LEU A 70 -5.64 2.28 5.81
N THR A 71 -5.84 3.43 5.20
CA THR A 71 -6.72 3.55 4.06
C THR A 71 -6.00 3.89 2.76
N ASP A 72 -4.70 4.13 2.86
CA ASP A 72 -3.91 4.44 1.68
C ASP A 72 -3.83 3.23 0.76
N THR A 73 -3.93 3.50 -0.52
CA THR A 73 -3.76 2.47 -1.51
C THR A 73 -3.37 3.12 -2.83
N TRP A 74 -3.21 2.30 -3.85
CA TRP A 74 -2.91 2.81 -5.18
C TRP A 74 -4.12 3.53 -5.76
N LYS A 75 -3.84 4.42 -6.70
CA LYS A 75 -4.86 5.20 -7.39
C LYS A 75 -4.83 4.87 -8.87
N VAL A 76 -5.94 5.16 -9.53
CA VAL A 76 -6.02 4.99 -10.98
C VAL A 76 -4.90 5.77 -11.65
N GLY A 77 -4.21 5.12 -12.55
CA GLY A 77 -3.07 5.72 -13.24
C GLY A 77 -1.74 5.43 -12.61
N ASP A 78 -1.71 4.93 -11.38
CA ASP A 78 -0.44 4.57 -10.76
C ASP A 78 0.21 3.41 -11.51
N LYS A 79 1.53 3.43 -11.56
CA LYS A 79 2.30 2.39 -12.20
C LYS A 79 2.92 1.52 -11.14
N VAL A 80 2.84 0.22 -11.34
CA VAL A 80 3.32 -0.75 -10.36
C VAL A 80 4.14 -1.81 -11.06
N LEU A 81 5.08 -2.37 -10.33
CA LEU A 81 5.88 -3.48 -10.81
C LEU A 81 5.06 -4.76 -10.74
N LEU A 82 5.04 -5.51 -11.82
CA LEU A 82 4.39 -6.82 -11.86
C LEU A 82 5.44 -7.90 -12.01
N LEU A 83 5.41 -8.88 -11.12
CA LEU A 83 6.31 -10.00 -11.12
C LEU A 83 5.51 -11.27 -11.38
N PRO A 84 5.88 -12.07 -12.37
CA PRO A 84 5.15 -13.32 -12.62
C PRO A 84 5.37 -14.29 -11.45
N VAL A 85 4.32 -15.02 -11.13
CA VAL A 85 4.41 -16.06 -10.13
C VAL A 85 4.75 -17.36 -10.85
N THR A 86 5.87 -17.95 -10.49
CA THR A 86 6.25 -19.24 -11.02
C THR A 86 6.01 -20.26 -9.92
N GLY A 87 4.80 -20.67 -9.79
CA GLY A 87 4.45 -21.64 -8.78
C GLY A 87 4.33 -23.02 -9.35
N ASP A 88 3.93 -23.90 -8.51
CA ASP A 88 3.77 -25.30 -8.85
C ASP A 88 2.34 -25.65 -9.21
N ASP A 89 1.45 -24.73 -9.15
CA ASP A 89 0.06 -25.08 -9.40
C ASP A 89 -0.24 -25.19 -10.88
N ASN A 90 0.67 -24.82 -11.73
CA ASN A 90 0.64 -25.04 -13.17
C ASN A 90 -0.70 -24.80 -13.79
N LYS A 91 -1.41 -23.84 -13.30
CA LYS A 91 -2.72 -23.55 -13.81
C LYS A 91 -2.63 -22.80 -15.13
N THR A 92 -3.72 -22.81 -15.86
CA THR A 92 -3.76 -22.11 -17.12
C THR A 92 -3.78 -20.61 -16.94
N THR A 93 -4.20 -20.13 -15.79
CA THR A 93 -4.27 -18.70 -15.52
C THR A 93 -2.94 -18.22 -14.96
N LYS A 94 -2.36 -17.26 -15.65
CA LYS A 94 -1.13 -16.64 -15.16
C LYS A 94 -1.42 -15.76 -13.97
N GLN A 95 -0.47 -15.75 -13.03
CA GLN A 95 -0.58 -14.99 -11.81
C GLN A 95 0.59 -14.05 -11.71
N TYR A 96 0.37 -12.94 -11.05
CA TYR A 96 1.38 -11.91 -10.85
C TYR A 96 1.35 -11.40 -9.42
N ILE A 97 2.52 -11.00 -8.95
CA ILE A 97 2.62 -10.28 -7.69
C ILE A 97 2.73 -8.80 -8.03
N VAL A 98 1.90 -7.99 -7.40
CA VAL A 98 1.96 -6.56 -7.56
C VAL A 98 2.99 -6.02 -6.58
N GLY A 99 4.06 -5.48 -7.10
CA GLY A 99 5.13 -4.95 -6.29
C GLY A 99 4.96 -3.47 -5.97
N MET A 100 6.08 -2.78 -5.91
CA MET A 100 6.10 -1.40 -5.49
C MET A 100 5.52 -0.48 -6.55
N LYS A 101 5.04 0.67 -6.11
CA LYS A 101 4.64 1.74 -6.99
C LYS A 101 5.88 2.39 -7.60
N LEU A 102 5.82 2.67 -8.88
CA LEU A 102 6.94 3.19 -9.63
C LEU A 102 6.65 4.60 -10.14
N ARG A 103 7.69 5.36 -10.32
CA ARG A 103 7.62 6.69 -10.91
C ARG A 103 8.77 6.88 -11.85
N ARG A 104 8.50 7.49 -12.99
CA ARG A 104 9.57 7.84 -13.91
C ARG A 104 10.35 9.03 -13.35
N LEU A 105 11.66 8.95 -13.48
CA LEU A 105 12.50 10.01 -12.92
C LEU A 105 12.46 11.28 -13.75
N ASP A 106 12.06 11.19 -15.01
CA ASP A 106 11.98 12.38 -15.87
C ASP A 106 10.68 13.15 -15.65
N GLY A 107 9.82 12.72 -14.73
CA GLY A 107 8.60 13.43 -14.44
C GLY A 107 7.46 13.19 -15.39
N ASN A 108 7.64 12.37 -16.40
CA ASN A 108 6.57 12.01 -17.33
C ASN A 108 5.96 10.67 -16.94
N ASP A 109 4.67 10.62 -16.97
CA ASP A 109 3.96 9.38 -16.64
C ASP A 109 3.51 8.63 -17.86
#